data_77fe7378d398ab80ab2e082e6b978eb5
#
_entry.id   77fe7378d398ab80ab2e082e6b978eb5
#
_cell.length_a   1.000
_cell.length_b   1.000
_cell.length_c   1.000
_cell.angle_alpha   90.00
_cell.angle_beta   90.00
_cell.angle_gamma   90.00
#
_symmetry.space_group_name_H-M   'P 1'
#
loop_
_entity.id
_entity.type
_entity.pdbx_description
1 polymer ?
#
loop_
_entity_poly.entity_id
_entity_poly.type
_entity_poly.pdbx_seq_one_letter_code
_entity_poly.pdbx_strand_id
1 'polypeptide(L)'
;DWSSDVCSSDLIRTEARAEIENFRLVDSWRSDNEYWVYYELNKDDYAALVEARRQKAIRNGFDFWYKGHITLQQGDLMTAIELFSNGMEAIRPVLNQELFCSYEGKTINLATELYAALAGVFDGITIVLNPATVSATPFQGIREPIAIGVYRNGNPLRNIRLKAEFVSGSGDLSSMSPTDESGVAALYVR
;
A
#
# COMPACT_ATOMS: atom_id res chain seq x y z
N ASP A 1 -32.77 -20.97 25.67
CA ASP A 1 -31.78 -20.61 24.67
C ASP A 1 -31.75 -19.11 24.42
N TRP A 2 -31.42 -18.36 25.46
CA TRP A 2 -31.46 -16.88 25.51
C TRP A 2 -30.12 -16.22 25.16
N SER A 3 -29.06 -17.00 24.95
CA SER A 3 -27.71 -16.44 24.77
C SER A 3 -27.34 -16.15 23.33
N SER A 4 -28.06 -16.71 22.35
CA SER A 4 -27.72 -16.52 20.93
C SER A 4 -28.35 -15.25 20.30
N ASP A 5 -29.54 -14.84 20.77
CA ASP A 5 -30.24 -13.68 20.23
C ASP A 5 -29.66 -12.33 20.70
N VAL A 6 -29.11 -12.31 21.92
CA VAL A 6 -28.44 -11.12 22.48
C VAL A 6 -27.16 -10.79 21.71
N CYS A 7 -26.40 -11.82 21.31
CA CYS A 7 -25.13 -11.64 20.62
C CYS A 7 -25.32 -11.10 19.18
N SER A 8 -26.41 -11.54 18.51
CA SER A 8 -26.72 -11.09 17.14
C SER A 8 -27.19 -9.63 17.09
N SER A 9 -28.03 -9.22 18.06
CA SER A 9 -28.54 -7.84 18.13
C SER A 9 -27.47 -6.83 18.55
N ASP A 10 -26.52 -7.24 19.40
CA ASP A 10 -25.42 -6.38 19.83
C ASP A 10 -24.36 -6.22 18.74
N LEU A 11 -24.12 -7.25 17.91
CA LEU A 11 -23.25 -7.14 16.74
C LEU A 11 -23.80 -6.19 15.69
N ILE A 12 -25.08 -6.32 15.36
CA ILE A 12 -25.76 -5.40 14.42
C ILE A 12 -25.77 -3.96 14.97
N ARG A 13 -25.94 -3.81 16.28
CA ARG A 13 -25.89 -2.50 16.95
C ARG A 13 -24.49 -1.87 16.94
N THR A 14 -23.46 -2.68 17.01
CA THR A 14 -22.06 -2.23 16.98
C THR A 14 -21.64 -1.84 15.56
N GLU A 15 -22.02 -2.60 14.54
CA GLU A 15 -21.75 -2.29 13.14
C GLU A 15 -22.54 -1.06 12.67
N ALA A 16 -23.82 -0.94 12.99
CA ALA A 16 -24.62 0.24 12.68
C ALA A 16 -24.10 1.50 13.41
N ARG A 17 -23.55 1.36 14.61
CA ARG A 17 -22.96 2.46 15.37
C ARG A 17 -21.63 2.96 14.77
N ALA A 18 -20.91 2.08 14.09
CA ALA A 18 -19.67 2.45 13.40
C ALA A 18 -19.95 3.26 12.11
N GLU A 19 -21.10 3.08 11.48
CA GLU A 19 -21.46 3.78 10.25
C GLU A 19 -22.25 5.08 10.47
N ILE A 20 -23.06 5.16 11.54
CA ILE A 20 -23.93 6.32 11.82
C ILE A 20 -23.59 6.87 13.20
N GLU A 21 -22.71 7.87 13.26
CA GLU A 21 -22.46 8.67 14.46
C GLU A 21 -23.52 9.81 14.56
N ASN A 22 -23.77 10.27 15.79
CA ASN A 22 -24.67 11.41 16.08
C ASN A 22 -26.16 11.19 15.83
N PHE A 23 -26.68 9.98 15.94
CA PHE A 23 -28.10 9.74 16.01
C PHE A 23 -28.61 9.82 17.44
N ARG A 24 -29.82 10.36 17.62
CA ARG A 24 -30.51 10.45 18.89
C ARG A 24 -31.62 9.42 18.96
N LEU A 25 -31.62 8.60 20.01
CA LEU A 25 -32.79 7.77 20.32
C LEU A 25 -33.94 8.69 20.73
N VAL A 26 -35.05 8.64 19.98
CA VAL A 26 -36.25 9.44 20.23
C VAL A 26 -37.23 8.68 21.07
N ASP A 27 -37.49 7.41 20.68
CA ASP A 27 -38.46 6.55 21.37
C ASP A 27 -38.15 5.08 21.14
N SER A 28 -38.69 4.22 22.01
CA SER A 28 -38.64 2.79 21.86
C SER A 28 -39.88 2.15 22.47
N TRP A 29 -40.40 1.13 21.81
CA TRP A 29 -41.55 0.38 22.31
C TRP A 29 -41.40 -1.11 22.05
N ARG A 30 -42.05 -1.90 22.86
CA ARG A 30 -42.05 -3.34 22.79
C ARG A 30 -43.47 -3.87 22.66
N SER A 31 -43.70 -4.73 21.69
CA SER A 31 -44.84 -5.62 21.62
C SER A 31 -44.39 -7.03 22.03
N ASP A 32 -45.32 -8.00 22.12
CA ASP A 32 -45.04 -9.32 22.69
C ASP A 32 -43.83 -10.06 22.08
N ASN A 33 -43.54 -9.81 20.81
CA ASN A 33 -42.45 -10.46 20.05
C ASN A 33 -41.53 -9.50 19.32
N GLU A 34 -41.76 -8.20 19.41
CA GLU A 34 -41.00 -7.23 18.62
C GLU A 34 -40.51 -6.06 19.50
N TYR A 35 -39.32 -5.58 19.22
CA TYR A 35 -38.76 -4.40 19.86
C TYR A 35 -38.46 -3.35 18.79
N TRP A 36 -39.08 -2.20 18.92
CA TRP A 36 -38.99 -1.09 17.97
C TRP A 36 -38.17 0.04 18.58
N VAL A 37 -37.33 0.65 17.77
CA VAL A 37 -36.53 1.82 18.14
C VAL A 37 -36.68 2.88 17.06
N TYR A 38 -36.91 4.11 17.49
CA TYR A 38 -36.95 5.27 16.62
C TYR A 38 -35.74 6.15 16.90
N TYR A 39 -34.88 6.30 15.87
CA TYR A 39 -33.74 7.19 15.89
C TYR A 39 -33.96 8.38 14.98
N GLU A 40 -33.48 9.54 15.40
CA GLU A 40 -33.44 10.77 14.63
C GLU A 40 -31.98 11.12 14.32
N LEU A 41 -31.71 11.46 13.07
CA LEU A 41 -30.40 11.94 12.60
C LEU A 41 -30.60 13.32 11.98
N ASN A 42 -29.90 14.32 12.50
CA ASN A 42 -29.88 15.65 11.89
C ASN A 42 -29.11 15.58 10.57
N LYS A 43 -29.74 16.01 9.45
CA LYS A 43 -29.15 15.94 8.12
C LYS A 43 -27.91 16.83 7.96
N ASP A 44 -27.90 18.00 8.60
CA ASP A 44 -26.78 18.93 8.50
C ASP A 44 -25.59 18.42 9.30
N ASP A 45 -25.81 17.85 10.48
CA ASP A 45 -24.78 17.23 11.30
C ASP A 45 -24.17 16.02 10.59
N TYR A 46 -25.02 15.21 9.94
CA TYR A 46 -24.54 14.07 9.14
C TYR A 46 -23.73 14.51 7.93
N ALA A 47 -24.19 15.53 7.19
CA ALA A 47 -23.46 16.08 6.05
C ALA A 47 -22.08 16.63 6.48
N ALA A 48 -22.02 17.34 7.61
CA ALA A 48 -20.78 17.84 8.17
C ALA A 48 -19.82 16.71 8.57
N LEU A 49 -20.33 15.62 9.15
CA LEU A 49 -19.56 14.43 9.51
C LEU A 49 -18.97 13.75 8.28
N VAL A 50 -19.80 13.53 7.24
CA VAL A 50 -19.36 12.93 5.97
C VAL A 50 -18.25 13.76 5.33
N GLU A 51 -18.43 15.08 5.29
CA GLU A 51 -17.41 16.01 4.75
C GLU A 51 -16.12 15.99 5.58
N ALA A 52 -16.22 15.96 6.90
CA ALA A 52 -15.05 15.88 7.78
C ALA A 52 -14.26 14.56 7.55
N ARG A 53 -14.97 13.44 7.38
CA ARG A 53 -14.36 12.14 7.03
C ARG A 53 -13.67 12.20 5.67
N ARG A 54 -14.32 12.79 4.67
CA ARG A 54 -13.77 12.98 3.33
C ARG A 54 -12.49 13.81 3.38
N GLN A 55 -12.50 14.94 4.06
CA GLN A 55 -11.34 15.82 4.19
C GLN A 55 -10.18 15.15 4.95
N LYS A 56 -10.48 14.36 5.98
CA LYS A 56 -9.46 13.57 6.70
C LYS A 56 -8.82 12.53 5.80
N ALA A 57 -9.62 11.80 5.01
CA ALA A 57 -9.13 10.80 4.08
C ALA A 57 -8.24 11.43 2.99
N ILE A 58 -8.65 12.58 2.41
CA ILE A 58 -7.85 13.32 1.43
C ILE A 58 -6.51 13.73 2.04
N ARG A 59 -6.50 14.33 3.23
CA ARG A 59 -5.24 14.73 3.89
C ARG A 59 -4.30 13.56 4.14
N ASN A 60 -4.82 12.47 4.69
CA ASN A 60 -4.01 11.30 5.00
C ASN A 60 -3.51 10.61 3.72
N GLY A 61 -4.40 10.41 2.75
CA GLY A 61 -4.04 9.80 1.46
C GLY A 61 -3.01 10.64 0.69
N PHE A 62 -3.15 11.97 0.70
CA PHE A 62 -2.19 12.87 0.08
C PHE A 62 -0.81 12.83 0.77
N ASP A 63 -0.77 12.79 2.10
CA ASP A 63 0.49 12.68 2.86
C ASP A 63 1.25 11.39 2.50
N PHE A 64 0.55 10.27 2.40
CA PHE A 64 1.12 9.00 1.96
C PHE A 64 1.59 9.05 0.50
N TRP A 65 0.77 9.58 -0.40
CA TRP A 65 1.12 9.74 -1.81
C TRP A 65 2.38 10.59 -1.99
N TYR A 66 2.44 11.74 -1.32
CA TYR A 66 3.58 12.65 -1.38
C TYR A 66 4.86 12.02 -0.82
N LYS A 67 4.78 11.40 0.36
CA LYS A 67 5.91 10.68 0.97
C LYS A 67 6.36 9.51 0.09
N GLY A 68 5.43 8.79 -0.50
CA GLY A 68 5.73 7.70 -1.43
C GLY A 68 6.57 8.17 -2.62
N HIS A 69 6.24 9.29 -3.22
CA HIS A 69 7.02 9.87 -4.33
C HIS A 69 8.43 10.27 -3.90
N ILE A 70 8.59 10.92 -2.75
CA ILE A 70 9.93 11.28 -2.22
C ILE A 70 10.76 10.02 -1.95
N THR A 71 10.17 9.03 -1.31
CA THR A 71 10.83 7.76 -0.98
C THR A 71 11.27 7.01 -2.25
N LEU A 72 10.42 7.02 -3.28
CA LEU A 72 10.73 6.42 -4.57
C LEU A 72 11.90 7.14 -5.28
N GLN A 73 11.96 8.47 -5.20
CA GLN A 73 13.09 9.25 -5.72
C GLN A 73 14.40 8.96 -4.97
N GLN A 74 14.32 8.59 -3.70
CA GLN A 74 15.45 8.18 -2.87
C GLN A 74 15.90 6.73 -3.13
N GLY A 75 15.24 6.02 -4.06
CA GLY A 75 15.58 4.65 -4.46
C GLY A 75 15.03 3.57 -3.53
N ASP A 76 14.18 3.90 -2.57
CA ASP A 76 13.54 2.92 -1.68
C ASP A 76 12.17 2.51 -2.23
N LEU A 77 12.21 1.57 -3.18
CA LEU A 77 11.04 1.07 -3.90
C LEU A 77 10.02 0.40 -2.97
N MET A 78 10.49 -0.42 -2.02
CA MET A 78 9.60 -1.21 -1.17
C MET A 78 8.81 -0.33 -0.21
N THR A 79 9.47 0.62 0.44
CA THR A 79 8.80 1.59 1.30
C THR A 79 7.87 2.51 0.51
N ALA A 80 8.21 2.87 -0.74
CA ALA A 80 7.32 3.66 -1.58
C ALA A 80 6.02 2.91 -1.92
N ILE A 81 6.09 1.60 -2.25
CA ILE A 81 4.91 0.76 -2.48
C ILE A 81 4.02 0.69 -1.23
N GLU A 82 4.63 0.51 -0.06
CA GLU A 82 3.91 0.49 1.21
C GLU A 82 3.17 1.81 1.46
N LEU A 83 3.84 2.94 1.24
CA LEU A 83 3.25 4.27 1.39
C LEU A 83 2.09 4.49 0.42
N PHE A 84 2.22 4.15 -0.87
CA PHE A 84 1.12 4.27 -1.82
C PHE A 84 -0.06 3.36 -1.46
N SER A 85 0.22 2.13 -0.99
CA SER A 85 -0.81 1.20 -0.53
C SER A 85 -1.55 1.73 0.70
N ASN A 86 -0.84 2.30 1.67
CA ASN A 86 -1.43 2.97 2.83
C ASN A 86 -2.25 4.20 2.42
N GLY A 87 -1.84 4.91 1.39
CA GLY A 87 -2.62 6.00 0.79
C GLY A 87 -3.95 5.53 0.22
N MET A 88 -3.94 4.42 -0.53
CA MET A 88 -5.17 3.79 -1.04
C MET A 88 -6.09 3.33 0.10
N GLU A 89 -5.53 2.73 1.13
CA GLU A 89 -6.30 2.30 2.30
C GLU A 89 -6.92 3.48 3.04
N ALA A 90 -6.20 4.60 3.16
CA ALA A 90 -6.70 5.81 3.82
C ALA A 90 -7.91 6.44 3.10
N ILE A 91 -7.98 6.33 1.76
CA ILE A 91 -9.10 6.87 0.97
C ILE A 91 -10.21 5.85 0.70
N ARG A 92 -9.99 4.57 0.99
CA ARG A 92 -10.95 3.48 0.72
C ARG A 92 -12.37 3.76 1.22
N PRO A 93 -12.60 4.27 2.45
CA PRO A 93 -13.95 4.51 2.96
C PRO A 93 -14.74 5.57 2.19
N VAL A 94 -14.07 6.39 1.37
CA VAL A 94 -14.66 7.54 0.66
C VAL A 94 -14.40 7.49 -0.85
N LEU A 95 -14.05 6.33 -1.41
CA LEU A 95 -13.76 6.15 -2.84
C LEU A 95 -14.95 6.45 -3.77
N ASN A 96 -16.17 6.42 -3.24
CA ASN A 96 -17.40 6.79 -3.96
C ASN A 96 -17.63 8.31 -4.04
N GLN A 97 -16.72 9.11 -3.47
CA GLN A 97 -16.78 10.57 -3.45
C GLN A 97 -15.69 11.18 -4.31
N GLU A 98 -15.81 12.47 -4.61
CA GLU A 98 -14.76 13.20 -5.31
C GLU A 98 -13.59 13.52 -4.37
N LEU A 99 -12.39 13.03 -4.72
CA LEU A 99 -11.18 13.15 -3.91
C LEU A 99 -10.16 14.11 -4.54
N PHE A 100 -10.61 15.33 -4.83
CA PHE A 100 -9.74 16.35 -5.38
C PHE A 100 -8.91 17.05 -4.31
N CYS A 101 -7.63 17.27 -4.61
CA CYS A 101 -6.72 18.10 -3.82
C CYS A 101 -5.84 18.97 -4.73
N SER A 102 -5.21 19.98 -4.15
CA SER A 102 -4.29 20.86 -4.89
C SER A 102 -2.85 20.43 -4.65
N TYR A 103 -2.09 20.24 -5.73
CA TYR A 103 -0.66 19.99 -5.69
C TYR A 103 0.04 20.81 -6.78
N GLU A 104 1.06 21.58 -6.41
CA GLU A 104 1.82 22.47 -7.31
C GLU A 104 0.94 23.38 -8.21
N GLY A 105 -0.15 23.90 -7.61
CA GLY A 105 -1.10 24.77 -8.31
C GLY A 105 -2.05 24.06 -9.28
N LYS A 106 -2.05 22.73 -9.31
CA LYS A 106 -2.97 21.91 -10.11
C LYS A 106 -3.95 21.18 -9.21
N THR A 107 -5.17 21.00 -9.70
CA THR A 107 -6.13 20.11 -9.05
C THR A 107 -5.93 18.70 -9.56
N ILE A 108 -5.66 17.77 -8.65
CA ILE A 108 -5.47 16.34 -8.95
C ILE A 108 -6.57 15.52 -8.28
N ASN A 109 -6.92 14.37 -8.89
CA ASN A 109 -7.75 13.36 -8.26
C ASN A 109 -6.85 12.37 -7.54
N LEU A 110 -6.89 12.36 -6.21
CA LEU A 110 -5.97 11.60 -5.38
C LEU A 110 -6.08 10.08 -5.61
N ALA A 111 -7.29 9.55 -5.85
CA ALA A 111 -7.46 8.13 -6.13
C ALA A 111 -6.76 7.73 -7.44
N THR A 112 -6.91 8.55 -8.48
CA THR A 112 -6.24 8.34 -9.77
C THR A 112 -4.72 8.41 -9.63
N GLU A 113 -4.22 9.38 -8.88
CA GLU A 113 -2.78 9.56 -8.67
C GLU A 113 -2.16 8.41 -7.88
N LEU A 114 -2.81 7.94 -6.82
CA LEU A 114 -2.35 6.78 -6.05
C LEU A 114 -2.35 5.50 -6.89
N TYR A 115 -3.41 5.29 -7.67
CA TYR A 115 -3.49 4.15 -8.57
C TYR A 115 -2.39 4.20 -9.65
N ALA A 116 -2.17 5.36 -10.27
CA ALA A 116 -1.13 5.55 -11.26
C ALA A 116 0.27 5.34 -10.67
N ALA A 117 0.52 5.81 -9.45
CA ALA A 117 1.76 5.59 -8.73
C ALA A 117 2.03 4.10 -8.47
N LEU A 118 1.03 3.34 -8.02
CA LEU A 118 1.16 1.89 -7.82
C LEU A 118 1.33 1.12 -9.13
N ALA A 119 0.56 1.47 -10.17
CA ALA A 119 0.66 0.82 -11.47
C ALA A 119 2.02 1.06 -12.14
N GLY A 120 2.55 2.29 -12.04
CA GLY A 120 3.80 2.69 -12.67
C GLY A 120 5.06 2.52 -11.80
N VAL A 121 4.95 1.97 -10.60
CA VAL A 121 6.08 1.89 -9.66
C VAL A 121 7.25 1.06 -10.21
N PHE A 122 6.96 0.03 -11.00
CA PHE A 122 7.96 -0.85 -11.62
C PHE A 122 8.45 -0.38 -12.99
N ASP A 123 7.87 0.70 -13.52
CA ASP A 123 8.26 1.22 -14.83
C ASP A 123 9.69 1.77 -14.80
N GLY A 124 10.44 1.50 -15.88
CA GLY A 124 11.80 1.96 -16.03
C GLY A 124 12.83 1.25 -15.16
N ILE A 125 12.48 0.08 -14.56
CA ILE A 125 13.45 -0.75 -13.85
C ILE A 125 14.34 -1.46 -14.86
N THR A 126 15.66 -1.35 -14.63
CA THR A 126 16.71 -2.04 -15.40
C THR A 126 17.61 -2.83 -14.48
N ILE A 127 18.01 -4.03 -14.93
CA ILE A 127 18.98 -4.88 -14.23
C ILE A 127 20.23 -4.96 -15.10
N VAL A 128 21.38 -4.67 -14.50
CA VAL A 128 22.69 -4.69 -15.18
C VAL A 128 23.61 -5.69 -14.50
N LEU A 129 24.21 -6.57 -15.29
CA LEU A 129 25.18 -7.56 -14.80
C LEU A 129 26.61 -7.10 -15.18
N ASN A 130 27.51 -7.13 -14.22
CA ASN A 130 28.92 -6.81 -14.46
C ASN A 130 29.85 -7.80 -13.69
N PRO A 131 30.64 -8.64 -14.41
CA PRO A 131 30.61 -8.78 -15.86
C PRO A 131 29.37 -9.53 -16.35
N ALA A 132 28.94 -9.24 -17.60
CA ALA A 132 27.80 -9.91 -18.21
C ALA A 132 28.07 -11.38 -18.56
N THR A 133 29.35 -11.72 -18.72
CA THR A 133 29.82 -13.08 -19.01
C THR A 133 31.02 -13.41 -18.14
N VAL A 134 31.05 -14.59 -17.56
CA VAL A 134 32.17 -15.09 -16.75
C VAL A 134 32.62 -16.44 -17.27
N SER A 135 33.91 -16.69 -17.23
CA SER A 135 34.49 -18.02 -17.48
C SER A 135 34.80 -18.66 -16.14
N ALA A 136 34.30 -19.86 -15.94
CA ALA A 136 34.61 -20.66 -14.75
C ALA A 136 35.31 -21.94 -15.13
N THR A 137 36.29 -22.37 -14.31
CA THR A 137 36.90 -23.70 -14.43
C THR A 137 36.08 -24.68 -13.59
N PRO A 138 35.78 -25.89 -14.10
CA PRO A 138 35.09 -26.90 -13.31
C PRO A 138 35.71 -27.06 -11.92
N PHE A 139 34.86 -27.11 -10.89
CA PHE A 139 35.22 -27.27 -9.47
C PHE A 139 35.97 -26.09 -8.81
N GLN A 140 36.25 -25.00 -9.53
CA GLN A 140 36.92 -23.81 -8.95
C GLN A 140 35.99 -22.62 -8.77
N GLY A 141 34.80 -22.65 -9.40
CA GLY A 141 33.86 -21.54 -9.40
C GLY A 141 34.40 -20.27 -10.09
N ILE A 142 33.81 -19.15 -9.79
CA ILE A 142 34.31 -17.82 -10.20
C ILE A 142 35.02 -17.15 -9.02
N ARG A 143 36.18 -16.50 -9.28
CA ARG A 143 36.96 -15.85 -8.23
C ARG A 143 36.33 -14.51 -7.77
N GLU A 144 35.78 -13.77 -8.72
CA GLU A 144 35.17 -12.48 -8.46
C GLU A 144 33.63 -12.57 -8.58
N PRO A 145 32.90 -11.91 -7.69
CA PRO A 145 31.43 -11.94 -7.76
C PRO A 145 30.94 -11.25 -9.02
N ILE A 146 29.77 -11.69 -9.51
CA ILE A 146 29.00 -10.95 -10.50
C ILE A 146 28.25 -9.84 -9.75
N ALA A 147 28.56 -8.59 -10.07
CA ALA A 147 27.80 -7.45 -9.56
C ALA A 147 26.48 -7.33 -10.33
N ILE A 148 25.38 -7.28 -9.60
CA ILE A 148 24.04 -7.13 -10.16
C ILE A 148 23.51 -5.77 -9.74
N GLY A 149 23.47 -4.82 -10.67
CA GLY A 149 22.94 -3.47 -10.46
C GLY A 149 21.46 -3.42 -10.79
N VAL A 150 20.67 -2.80 -9.91
CA VAL A 150 19.23 -2.55 -10.12
C VAL A 150 18.98 -1.06 -10.07
N TYR A 151 18.40 -0.53 -11.15
CA TYR A 151 18.17 0.90 -11.32
C TYR A 151 16.75 1.15 -11.78
N ARG A 152 16.22 2.33 -11.43
CA ARG A 152 14.96 2.83 -11.98
C ARG A 152 15.21 4.20 -12.61
N ASN A 153 14.98 4.31 -13.92
CA ASN A 153 15.28 5.53 -14.70
C ASN A 153 16.71 6.06 -14.44
N GLY A 154 17.68 5.14 -14.30
CA GLY A 154 19.07 5.47 -14.01
C GLY A 154 19.43 5.70 -12.54
N ASN A 155 18.46 5.80 -11.65
CA ASN A 155 18.70 5.92 -10.20
C ASN A 155 18.82 4.55 -9.54
N PRO A 156 19.77 4.34 -8.61
CA PRO A 156 19.95 3.07 -7.92
C PRO A 156 18.74 2.73 -7.04
N LEU A 157 18.34 1.46 -7.05
CA LEU A 157 17.31 0.93 -6.16
C LEU A 157 17.99 0.13 -5.04
N ARG A 158 17.85 0.60 -3.81
CA ARG A 158 18.40 -0.05 -2.62
C ARG A 158 17.43 -1.04 -2.00
N ASN A 159 17.96 -1.95 -1.21
CA ASN A 159 17.19 -2.93 -0.43
C ASN A 159 16.33 -3.87 -1.29
N ILE A 160 16.68 -4.08 -2.56
CA ILE A 160 15.98 -5.00 -3.46
C ILE A 160 16.52 -6.40 -3.25
N ARG A 161 15.64 -7.33 -2.90
CA ARG A 161 15.98 -8.76 -2.80
C ARG A 161 15.92 -9.39 -4.18
N LEU A 162 17.03 -9.99 -4.59
CA LEU A 162 17.18 -10.68 -5.86
C LEU A 162 17.24 -12.19 -5.65
N LYS A 163 16.70 -12.94 -6.62
CA LYS A 163 16.85 -14.38 -6.73
C LYS A 163 17.56 -14.70 -8.05
N ALA A 164 18.59 -15.53 -7.99
CA ALA A 164 19.24 -16.07 -9.17
C ALA A 164 18.98 -17.58 -9.26
N GLU A 165 18.85 -18.09 -10.48
CA GLU A 165 18.70 -19.51 -10.75
C GLU A 165 19.35 -19.87 -12.08
N PHE A 166 19.81 -21.10 -12.22
CA PHE A 166 20.31 -21.63 -13.49
C PHE A 166 19.13 -21.91 -14.44
N VAL A 167 19.17 -21.32 -15.63
CA VAL A 167 18.22 -21.64 -16.69
C VAL A 167 18.60 -22.97 -17.36
N SER A 168 19.90 -23.26 -17.44
CA SER A 168 20.45 -24.52 -17.95
C SER A 168 21.78 -24.82 -17.26
N GLY A 169 22.13 -26.09 -17.14
CA GLY A 169 23.31 -26.55 -16.41
C GLY A 169 23.03 -26.73 -14.91
N SER A 170 24.10 -26.86 -14.13
CA SER A 170 24.05 -27.05 -12.67
C SER A 170 25.27 -26.40 -12.00
N GLY A 171 25.09 -26.01 -10.76
CA GLY A 171 26.13 -25.39 -9.94
C GLY A 171 25.51 -24.87 -8.64
N ASP A 172 26.35 -24.32 -7.77
CA ASP A 172 25.90 -23.69 -6.54
C ASP A 172 25.92 -22.18 -6.69
N LEU A 173 24.81 -21.55 -6.37
CA LEU A 173 24.68 -20.09 -6.28
C LEU A 173 24.65 -19.66 -4.81
N SER A 174 25.46 -18.66 -4.47
CA SER A 174 25.36 -18.08 -3.13
C SER A 174 24.04 -17.34 -2.94
N SER A 175 23.57 -17.27 -1.69
CA SER A 175 22.53 -16.31 -1.33
C SER A 175 23.08 -14.89 -1.53
N MET A 176 22.25 -14.02 -2.10
CA MET A 176 22.58 -12.60 -2.26
C MET A 176 22.03 -11.79 -1.11
N SER A 177 22.79 -10.81 -0.64
CA SER A 177 22.25 -9.72 0.17
C SER A 177 21.36 -8.83 -0.71
N PRO A 178 20.40 -8.10 -0.11
CA PRO A 178 19.69 -7.05 -0.83
C PRO A 178 20.67 -6.05 -1.46
N THR A 179 20.23 -5.34 -2.49
CA THR A 179 21.03 -4.26 -3.10
C THR A 179 21.40 -3.20 -2.07
N ASP A 180 22.63 -2.70 -2.15
CA ASP A 180 23.19 -1.65 -1.31
C ASP A 180 22.71 -0.24 -1.73
N GLU A 181 23.30 0.81 -1.14
CA GLU A 181 23.01 2.22 -1.46
C GLU A 181 23.33 2.60 -2.93
N SER A 182 24.21 1.87 -3.59
CA SER A 182 24.52 2.03 -5.01
C SER A 182 23.63 1.19 -5.93
N GLY A 183 22.66 0.48 -5.36
CA GLY A 183 21.74 -0.41 -6.07
C GLY A 183 22.38 -1.73 -6.49
N VAL A 184 23.49 -2.16 -5.88
CA VAL A 184 24.27 -3.33 -6.30
C VAL A 184 24.17 -4.46 -5.29
N ALA A 185 23.99 -5.68 -5.80
CA ALA A 185 24.13 -6.94 -5.06
C ALA A 185 25.24 -7.79 -5.68
N ALA A 186 25.91 -8.62 -4.88
CA ALA A 186 26.97 -9.52 -5.32
C ALA A 186 26.48 -10.98 -5.36
N LEU A 187 26.70 -11.65 -6.50
CA LEU A 187 26.42 -13.07 -6.69
C LEU A 187 27.71 -13.85 -6.86
N TYR A 188 27.90 -14.90 -6.05
CA TYR A 188 29.00 -15.85 -6.19
C TYR A 188 28.49 -17.16 -6.79
N VAL A 189 29.23 -17.70 -7.75
CA VAL A 189 28.98 -19.01 -8.37
C VAL A 189 30.11 -19.96 -7.94
N ARG A 190 29.74 -21.13 -7.42
CA ARG A 190 30.67 -22.17 -6.94
C ARG A 190 30.53 -23.46 -7.72
#